data_bd5218b24e8f6583e34de69376c2a836
#
_entry.id   bd5218b24e8f6583e34de69376c2a836
#
_cell.length_a   1.000
_cell.length_b   1.000
_cell.length_c   1.000
_cell.angle_alpha   90.00
_cell.angle_beta   90.00
_cell.angle_gamma   90.00
#
_symmetry.space_group_name_H-M   'P 1'
#
loop_
_entity.id
_entity.type
_entity.pdbx_description
1 polymer ?
#
loop_
_entity_poly.entity_id
_entity_poly.type
_entity_poly.pdbx_seq_one_letter_code
_entity_poly.pdbx_strand_id
1 'polypeptide(L)'
;MKFDIIGKKYWWFAISLLLIIPGFISMVIQGFNLGIDFTGGTLLDLKFSRPVSVAEIRDALKDYHLENSTIQLALADNQEKAANAMIRTHTLEESERRTVLSGLEQKLGKFDVLRAEKVGAVIGSELTRQAIIALLVSWLLMIGYISYRFEFKFAIAAIIALVHDIFVVMGVFSIFRLEIDATFVAALLTIVGYSINDTIVIFDRIRENLKSHRKTELFSDLVNRSIWQTMTRSIYTVLTVLFATAALYIFGGETTKHFSLALLIGFTSGAYSSIFNASPIWVLLMENAEKKRIEVKAKGTK
;
A
#
# COMPACT_ATOMS: atom_id res chain seq x y z
N MET A 1 -35.33 -1.80 2.52
CA MET A 1 -34.49 -0.75 3.16
C MET A 1 -33.04 -0.97 2.73
N LYS A 2 -32.37 0.04 2.13
CA LYS A 2 -30.95 -0.05 1.86
C LYS A 2 -30.19 0.15 3.16
N PHE A 3 -29.07 -0.55 3.32
CA PHE A 3 -28.25 -0.46 4.51
C PHE A 3 -27.74 0.99 4.75
N ASP A 4 -27.85 1.46 6.00
CA ASP A 4 -27.43 2.82 6.39
C ASP A 4 -25.91 2.85 6.68
N ILE A 5 -25.14 3.34 5.71
CA ILE A 5 -23.69 3.45 5.79
C ILE A 5 -23.29 4.62 6.69
N ILE A 6 -23.92 5.79 6.51
CA ILE A 6 -23.56 7.01 7.23
C ILE A 6 -23.95 6.94 8.70
N GLY A 7 -25.10 6.36 9.04
CA GLY A 7 -25.51 6.15 10.43
C GLY A 7 -24.56 5.26 11.22
N LYS A 8 -23.86 4.34 10.52
CA LYS A 8 -22.86 3.46 11.13
C LYS A 8 -21.42 3.95 10.99
N LYS A 9 -21.18 5.23 10.69
CA LYS A 9 -19.85 5.82 10.44
C LYS A 9 -18.80 5.48 11.49
N TYR A 10 -19.13 5.44 12.76
CA TYR A 10 -18.18 5.12 13.83
C TYR A 10 -17.70 3.65 13.81
N TRP A 11 -18.53 2.72 13.33
CA TRP A 11 -18.13 1.33 13.13
C TRP A 11 -17.06 1.21 12.03
N TRP A 12 -17.23 1.94 10.94
CA TRP A 12 -16.25 1.96 9.84
C TRP A 12 -14.92 2.56 10.29
N PHE A 13 -14.98 3.66 11.05
CA PHE A 13 -13.77 4.25 11.62
C PHE A 13 -13.08 3.31 12.62
N ALA A 14 -13.84 2.56 13.43
CA ALA A 14 -13.27 1.56 14.32
C ALA A 14 -12.57 0.43 13.55
N ILE A 15 -13.17 -0.07 12.46
CA ILE A 15 -12.54 -1.07 11.57
C ILE A 15 -11.25 -0.50 10.95
N SER A 16 -11.29 0.73 10.45
CA SER A 16 -10.11 1.41 9.90
C SER A 16 -8.98 1.53 10.92
N LEU A 17 -9.29 1.93 12.15
CA LEU A 17 -8.31 2.02 13.23
C LEU A 17 -7.75 0.65 13.63
N LEU A 18 -8.61 -0.38 13.64
CA LEU A 18 -8.19 -1.76 13.91
C LEU A 18 -7.17 -2.27 12.89
N LEU A 19 -7.25 -1.83 11.62
CA LEU A 19 -6.30 -2.16 10.57
C LEU A 19 -5.03 -1.30 10.64
N ILE A 20 -5.18 0.01 10.86
CA ILE A 20 -4.05 0.95 10.84
C ILE A 20 -3.18 0.84 12.09
N ILE A 21 -3.77 0.72 13.28
CA ILE A 21 -3.00 0.77 14.54
C ILE A 21 -1.94 -0.33 14.63
N PRO A 22 -2.25 -1.62 14.38
CA PRO A 22 -1.23 -2.67 14.39
C PRO A 22 -0.13 -2.43 13.35
N GLY A 23 -0.50 -1.98 12.14
CA GLY A 23 0.44 -1.61 11.09
C GLY A 23 1.36 -0.47 11.51
N PHE A 24 0.81 0.58 12.10
CA PHE A 24 1.59 1.73 12.59
C PHE A 24 2.55 1.32 13.72
N ILE A 25 2.09 0.52 14.67
CA ILE A 25 2.93 -0.01 15.75
C ILE A 25 4.08 -0.84 15.16
N SER A 26 3.78 -1.70 14.19
CA SER A 26 4.80 -2.50 13.49
C SER A 26 5.84 -1.62 12.78
N MET A 27 5.39 -0.59 12.06
CA MET A 27 6.30 0.36 11.38
C MET A 27 7.23 1.08 12.37
N VAL A 28 6.76 1.41 13.57
CA VAL A 28 7.56 2.09 14.59
C VAL A 28 8.54 1.14 15.27
N ILE A 29 8.12 -0.10 15.59
CA ILE A 29 8.94 -1.05 16.36
C ILE A 29 9.97 -1.75 15.47
N GLN A 30 9.57 -2.28 14.32
CA GLN A 30 10.44 -3.09 13.47
C GLN A 30 10.81 -2.44 12.12
N GLY A 31 10.23 -1.28 11.82
CA GLY A 31 10.50 -0.54 10.58
C GLY A 31 10.05 -1.30 9.33
N PHE A 32 10.75 -1.04 8.23
CA PHE A 32 10.50 -1.64 6.93
C PHE A 32 11.63 -2.58 6.52
N ASN A 33 11.30 -3.60 5.75
CA ASN A 33 12.26 -4.45 5.08
C ASN A 33 12.58 -3.85 3.70
N LEU A 34 13.52 -2.89 3.68
CA LEU A 34 13.90 -2.20 2.45
C LEU A 34 14.71 -3.12 1.53
N GLY A 35 14.40 -3.12 0.25
CA GLY A 35 15.15 -3.80 -0.80
C GLY A 35 16.46 -3.09 -1.14
N ILE A 36 17.27 -3.75 -1.97
CA ILE A 36 18.57 -3.21 -2.43
C ILE A 36 18.40 -1.92 -3.24
N ASP A 37 17.26 -1.66 -3.81
CA ASP A 37 16.94 -0.42 -4.52
C ASP A 37 17.12 0.82 -3.63
N PHE A 38 16.90 0.67 -2.32
CA PHE A 38 17.00 1.75 -1.34
C PHE A 38 18.24 1.66 -0.46
N THR A 39 18.63 0.44 -0.08
CA THR A 39 19.80 0.22 0.78
C THR A 39 21.11 0.16 0.02
N GLY A 40 21.05 -0.07 -1.28
CA GLY A 40 22.20 -0.54 -2.05
C GLY A 40 22.54 -1.99 -1.73
N GLY A 41 23.42 -2.60 -2.50
CA GLY A 41 23.88 -3.97 -2.27
C GLY A 41 23.72 -4.87 -3.48
N THR A 42 23.89 -6.18 -3.26
CA THR A 42 23.70 -7.25 -4.23
C THR A 42 22.59 -8.18 -3.75
N LEU A 43 21.65 -8.46 -4.64
CA LEU A 43 20.60 -9.44 -4.47
C LEU A 43 20.90 -10.68 -5.29
N LEU A 44 20.85 -11.84 -4.67
CA LEU A 44 20.93 -13.14 -5.32
C LEU A 44 19.67 -13.92 -4.95
N ASP A 45 18.82 -14.23 -5.94
CA ASP A 45 17.68 -15.11 -5.79
C ASP A 45 18.04 -16.46 -6.44
N LEU A 46 18.16 -17.48 -5.61
CA LEU A 46 18.71 -18.78 -5.97
C LEU A 46 17.66 -19.87 -5.74
N LYS A 47 17.51 -20.75 -6.72
CA LYS A 47 16.68 -21.97 -6.60
C LYS A 47 17.58 -23.18 -6.50
N PHE A 48 17.72 -23.71 -5.31
CA PHE A 48 18.52 -24.90 -5.03
C PHE A 48 17.80 -26.17 -5.50
N SER A 49 18.59 -27.16 -5.96
CA SER A 49 18.09 -28.47 -6.34
C SER A 49 17.62 -29.31 -5.13
N ARG A 50 18.05 -28.94 -3.91
CA ARG A 50 17.59 -29.51 -2.65
C ARG A 50 17.13 -28.40 -1.68
N PRO A 51 16.20 -28.67 -0.76
CA PRO A 51 15.87 -27.70 0.28
C PRO A 51 17.06 -27.37 1.17
N VAL A 52 17.31 -26.08 1.39
CA VAL A 52 18.39 -25.53 2.22
C VAL A 52 17.82 -24.72 3.39
N SER A 53 18.55 -24.64 4.50
CA SER A 53 18.19 -23.80 5.65
C SER A 53 18.96 -22.49 5.63
N VAL A 54 18.46 -21.49 6.37
CA VAL A 54 19.18 -20.21 6.59
C VAL A 54 20.56 -20.46 7.21
N ALA A 55 20.67 -21.42 8.11
CA ALA A 55 21.93 -21.77 8.77
C ALA A 55 22.96 -22.34 7.79
N GLU A 56 22.55 -23.25 6.90
CA GLU A 56 23.42 -23.83 5.87
C GLU A 56 23.96 -22.75 4.91
N ILE A 57 23.07 -21.85 4.45
CA ILE A 57 23.48 -20.72 3.57
C ILE A 57 24.41 -19.78 4.30
N ARG A 58 24.10 -19.39 5.54
CA ARG A 58 24.90 -18.49 6.36
C ARG A 58 26.30 -19.06 6.62
N ASP A 59 26.40 -20.35 6.89
CA ASP A 59 27.67 -21.04 7.09
C ASP A 59 28.52 -21.06 5.81
N ALA A 60 27.88 -21.30 4.68
CA ALA A 60 28.56 -21.25 3.37
C ALA A 60 29.08 -19.84 3.03
N LEU A 61 28.38 -18.80 3.46
CA LEU A 61 28.75 -17.40 3.22
C LEU A 61 29.86 -16.89 4.13
N LYS A 62 30.17 -17.56 5.24
CA LYS A 62 31.26 -17.15 6.16
C LYS A 62 32.63 -17.06 5.50
N ASP A 63 32.92 -17.97 4.58
CA ASP A 63 34.21 -17.99 3.87
C ASP A 63 34.46 -16.73 3.03
N TYR A 64 33.41 -15.99 2.77
CA TYR A 64 33.43 -14.75 1.98
C TYR A 64 33.13 -13.50 2.81
N HIS A 65 33.15 -13.61 4.15
CA HIS A 65 32.79 -12.54 5.09
C HIS A 65 31.39 -11.97 4.86
N LEU A 66 30.46 -12.82 4.43
CA LEU A 66 29.05 -12.47 4.12
C LEU A 66 28.05 -13.07 5.13
N GLU A 67 28.50 -13.48 6.30
CA GLU A 67 27.66 -14.07 7.35
C GLU A 67 26.54 -13.14 7.84
N ASN A 68 26.74 -11.82 7.71
CA ASN A 68 25.77 -10.80 8.11
C ASN A 68 24.71 -10.51 7.03
N SER A 69 24.75 -11.24 5.88
CA SER A 69 23.77 -11.09 4.82
C SER A 69 22.37 -11.41 5.29
N THR A 70 21.40 -10.67 4.75
CA THR A 70 19.97 -10.99 4.96
C THR A 70 19.60 -12.18 4.07
N ILE A 71 19.20 -13.28 4.70
CA ILE A 71 18.78 -14.51 4.00
C ILE A 71 17.29 -14.71 4.26
N GLN A 72 16.51 -14.81 3.19
CA GLN A 72 15.07 -15.04 3.23
C GLN A 72 14.75 -16.28 2.41
N LEU A 73 14.08 -17.27 3.01
CA LEU A 73 13.62 -18.47 2.33
C LEU A 73 12.16 -18.32 1.91
N ALA A 74 11.83 -18.80 0.71
CA ALA A 74 10.45 -18.99 0.30
C ALA A 74 9.94 -20.30 0.90
N LEU A 75 9.53 -20.24 2.17
CA LEU A 75 9.04 -21.41 2.92
C LEU A 75 7.59 -21.72 2.58
N ALA A 76 7.27 -23.02 2.39
CA ALA A 76 5.91 -23.50 2.54
C ALA A 76 5.62 -23.68 4.05
N ASP A 77 4.34 -23.64 4.45
CA ASP A 77 3.92 -23.71 5.85
C ASP A 77 4.68 -24.77 6.67
N ASN A 78 5.21 -24.32 7.82
CA ASN A 78 5.94 -25.13 8.82
C ASN A 78 7.23 -25.82 8.36
N GLN A 79 7.91 -25.33 7.34
CA GLN A 79 9.20 -25.87 6.90
C GLN A 79 10.37 -24.95 7.31
N GLU A 80 11.45 -25.55 7.86
CA GLU A 80 12.70 -24.84 8.15
C GLU A 80 13.64 -24.72 6.94
N LYS A 81 13.32 -25.43 5.86
CA LYS A 81 14.12 -25.49 4.63
C LYS A 81 13.26 -25.21 3.41
N ALA A 82 13.80 -24.46 2.46
CA ALA A 82 13.19 -24.21 1.16
C ALA A 82 14.18 -24.39 0.02
N ALA A 83 13.65 -24.65 -1.18
CA ALA A 83 14.47 -24.69 -2.38
C ALA A 83 14.83 -23.29 -2.86
N ASN A 84 13.97 -22.28 -2.64
CA ASN A 84 14.22 -20.91 -3.07
C ASN A 84 14.75 -20.09 -1.90
N ALA A 85 15.89 -19.39 -2.12
CA ALA A 85 16.51 -18.52 -1.15
C ALA A 85 16.92 -17.20 -1.78
N MET A 86 16.50 -16.11 -1.18
CA MET A 86 16.90 -14.75 -1.51
C MET A 86 18.00 -14.29 -0.52
N ILE A 87 19.15 -13.91 -1.06
CA ILE A 87 20.33 -13.47 -0.29
C ILE A 87 20.60 -12.02 -0.67
N ARG A 88 20.60 -11.12 0.33
CA ARG A 88 20.99 -9.72 0.16
C ARG A 88 22.26 -9.45 0.94
N THR A 89 23.24 -8.88 0.26
CA THR A 89 24.54 -8.57 0.82
C THR A 89 25.00 -7.17 0.43
N HIS A 90 26.11 -6.70 0.96
CA HIS A 90 26.76 -5.50 0.46
C HIS A 90 27.06 -5.63 -1.03
N THR A 91 27.41 -4.52 -1.67
CA THR A 91 27.72 -4.50 -3.11
C THR A 91 28.89 -5.40 -3.43
N LEU A 92 28.66 -6.42 -4.25
CA LEU A 92 29.70 -7.32 -4.77
C LEU A 92 30.10 -6.91 -6.19
N GLU A 93 31.40 -6.96 -6.48
CA GLU A 93 31.87 -6.86 -7.85
C GLU A 93 31.63 -8.18 -8.60
N GLU A 94 31.65 -8.14 -9.91
CA GLU A 94 31.32 -9.30 -10.75
C GLU A 94 32.21 -10.52 -10.48
N SER A 95 33.50 -10.30 -10.21
CA SER A 95 34.46 -11.34 -9.83
C SER A 95 34.15 -11.95 -8.46
N GLU A 96 33.79 -11.12 -7.47
CA GLU A 96 33.43 -11.55 -6.14
C GLU A 96 32.11 -12.35 -6.18
N ARG A 97 31.11 -11.85 -6.92
CA ARG A 97 29.83 -12.53 -7.11
C ARG A 97 30.02 -13.93 -7.69
N ARG A 98 30.84 -14.08 -8.72
CA ARG A 98 31.15 -15.39 -9.31
C ARG A 98 31.84 -16.33 -8.32
N THR A 99 32.76 -15.81 -7.53
CA THR A 99 33.46 -16.58 -6.50
C THR A 99 32.49 -17.07 -5.43
N VAL A 100 31.60 -16.19 -4.96
CA VAL A 100 30.55 -16.55 -3.99
C VAL A 100 29.59 -17.60 -4.56
N LEU A 101 29.10 -17.41 -5.78
CA LEU A 101 28.19 -18.38 -6.40
C LEU A 101 28.85 -19.75 -6.57
N SER A 102 30.11 -19.82 -7.05
CA SER A 102 30.82 -21.10 -7.19
C SER A 102 31.05 -21.78 -5.83
N GLY A 103 31.36 -21.03 -4.79
CA GLY A 103 31.49 -21.58 -3.44
C GLY A 103 30.17 -22.05 -2.82
N LEU A 104 29.09 -21.35 -3.05
CA LEU A 104 27.75 -21.81 -2.66
C LEU A 104 27.39 -23.13 -3.37
N GLU A 105 27.69 -23.23 -4.68
CA GLU A 105 27.42 -24.46 -5.45
C GLU A 105 28.23 -25.65 -4.93
N GLN A 106 29.50 -25.44 -4.55
CA GLN A 106 30.34 -26.49 -3.96
C GLN A 106 29.82 -26.99 -2.61
N LYS A 107 29.34 -26.08 -1.74
CA LYS A 107 28.89 -26.44 -0.38
C LYS A 107 27.43 -26.91 -0.32
N LEU A 108 26.56 -26.27 -1.08
CA LEU A 108 25.10 -26.47 -0.97
C LEU A 108 24.51 -27.28 -2.13
N GLY A 109 25.30 -27.54 -3.17
CA GLY A 109 24.88 -28.25 -4.38
C GLY A 109 24.37 -27.31 -5.47
N LYS A 110 23.94 -27.88 -6.59
CA LYS A 110 23.49 -27.13 -7.77
C LYS A 110 22.27 -26.26 -7.47
N PHE A 111 22.26 -25.10 -8.09
CA PHE A 111 21.13 -24.17 -8.06
C PHE A 111 21.04 -23.41 -9.39
N ASP A 112 19.83 -22.89 -9.66
CA ASP A 112 19.57 -21.95 -10.75
C ASP A 112 19.57 -20.54 -10.16
N VAL A 113 20.18 -19.57 -10.84
CA VAL A 113 20.13 -18.14 -10.49
C VAL A 113 18.88 -17.58 -11.14
N LEU A 114 17.83 -17.32 -10.33
CA LEU A 114 16.58 -16.76 -10.80
C LEU A 114 16.71 -15.25 -11.04
N ARG A 115 17.47 -14.57 -10.14
CA ARG A 115 17.67 -13.13 -10.19
C ARG A 115 19.03 -12.79 -9.57
N ALA A 116 19.80 -11.93 -10.21
CA ALA A 116 21.04 -11.40 -9.68
C ALA A 116 21.11 -9.91 -10.04
N GLU A 117 21.04 -9.06 -9.02
CA GLU A 117 20.98 -7.60 -9.18
C GLU A 117 22.02 -6.94 -8.29
N LYS A 118 22.53 -5.79 -8.75
CA LYS A 118 23.48 -4.97 -8.02
C LYS A 118 23.04 -3.51 -8.08
N VAL A 119 22.90 -2.89 -6.92
CA VAL A 119 22.61 -1.46 -6.79
C VAL A 119 23.71 -0.82 -5.95
N GLY A 120 24.39 0.18 -6.51
CA GLY A 120 25.39 0.95 -5.76
C GLY A 120 24.71 1.80 -4.68
N ALA A 121 25.39 2.03 -3.54
CA ALA A 121 24.84 2.80 -2.42
C ALA A 121 24.41 4.23 -2.81
N VAL A 122 25.15 4.88 -3.73
CA VAL A 122 24.78 6.22 -4.25
C VAL A 122 23.49 6.17 -5.03
N ILE A 123 23.30 5.13 -5.87
CA ILE A 123 22.09 4.92 -6.66
C ILE A 123 20.91 4.65 -5.72
N GLY A 124 21.08 3.81 -4.70
CA GLY A 124 20.04 3.50 -3.73
C GLY A 124 19.55 4.74 -2.97
N SER A 125 20.47 5.60 -2.53
CA SER A 125 20.11 6.86 -1.86
C SER A 125 19.36 7.83 -2.78
N GLU A 126 19.76 7.90 -4.05
CA GLU A 126 19.08 8.74 -5.05
C GLU A 126 17.69 8.21 -5.38
N LEU A 127 17.53 6.88 -5.54
CA LEU A 127 16.22 6.26 -5.74
C LEU A 127 15.28 6.50 -4.55
N THR A 128 15.79 6.42 -3.31
CA THR A 128 15.02 6.75 -2.11
C THR A 128 14.52 8.19 -2.14
N ARG A 129 15.41 9.13 -2.47
CA ARG A 129 15.06 10.55 -2.57
C ARG A 129 14.02 10.79 -3.66
N GLN A 130 14.21 10.21 -4.84
CA GLN A 130 13.28 10.35 -5.96
C GLN A 130 11.91 9.75 -5.63
N ALA A 131 11.85 8.60 -4.96
CA ALA A 131 10.61 7.97 -4.51
C ALA A 131 9.82 8.88 -3.56
N ILE A 132 10.48 9.48 -2.57
CA ILE A 132 9.85 10.41 -1.63
C ILE A 132 9.34 11.66 -2.38
N ILE A 133 10.14 12.24 -3.27
CA ILE A 133 9.74 13.40 -4.07
C ILE A 133 8.53 13.06 -4.93
N ALA A 134 8.54 11.91 -5.62
CA ALA A 134 7.44 11.47 -6.48
C ALA A 134 6.13 11.33 -5.69
N LEU A 135 6.16 10.73 -4.50
CA LEU A 135 5.00 10.63 -3.61
C LEU A 135 4.49 12.00 -3.17
N LEU A 136 5.38 12.89 -2.71
CA LEU A 136 5.00 14.22 -2.25
C LEU A 136 4.42 15.09 -3.38
N VAL A 137 5.05 15.08 -4.57
CA VAL A 137 4.58 15.81 -5.75
C VAL A 137 3.22 15.27 -6.21
N SER A 138 3.06 13.94 -6.27
CA SER A 138 1.78 13.31 -6.60
C SER A 138 0.66 13.75 -5.65
N TRP A 139 0.92 13.77 -4.34
CA TRP A 139 -0.05 14.22 -3.35
C TRP A 139 -0.39 15.70 -3.50
N LEU A 140 0.61 16.57 -3.68
CA LEU A 140 0.38 18.01 -3.88
C LEU A 140 -0.47 18.28 -5.12
N LEU A 141 -0.17 17.60 -6.23
CA LEU A 141 -0.96 17.72 -7.47
C LEU A 141 -2.40 17.24 -7.28
N MET A 142 -2.61 16.14 -6.54
CA MET A 142 -3.96 15.65 -6.24
C MET A 142 -4.74 16.60 -5.33
N ILE A 143 -4.10 17.12 -4.27
CA ILE A 143 -4.72 18.12 -3.39
C ILE A 143 -5.15 19.34 -4.23
N GLY A 144 -4.27 19.83 -5.09
CA GLY A 144 -4.56 20.94 -6.00
C GLY A 144 -5.73 20.65 -6.93
N TYR A 145 -5.71 19.48 -7.59
CA TYR A 145 -6.78 19.07 -8.51
C TYR A 145 -8.13 18.93 -7.82
N ILE A 146 -8.17 18.23 -6.68
CA ILE A 146 -9.43 18.00 -5.94
C ILE A 146 -9.96 19.32 -5.37
N SER A 147 -9.09 20.17 -4.83
CA SER A 147 -9.50 21.49 -4.30
C SER A 147 -10.02 22.42 -5.39
N TYR A 148 -9.49 22.33 -6.61
CA TYR A 148 -9.97 23.09 -7.77
C TYR A 148 -11.30 22.54 -8.30
N ARG A 149 -11.45 21.22 -8.36
CA ARG A 149 -12.60 20.54 -8.97
C ARG A 149 -13.80 20.47 -8.02
N PHE A 150 -13.55 20.37 -6.71
CA PHE A 150 -14.53 20.21 -5.63
C PHE A 150 -14.35 21.27 -4.54
N GLU A 151 -15.34 21.38 -3.65
CA GLU A 151 -15.20 22.19 -2.45
C GLU A 151 -14.12 21.62 -1.52
N PHE A 152 -13.44 22.51 -0.78
CA PHE A 152 -12.31 22.15 0.09
C PHE A 152 -12.59 21.02 1.08
N LYS A 153 -13.82 20.89 1.57
CA LYS A 153 -14.21 19.79 2.49
C LYS A 153 -14.19 18.42 1.83
N PHE A 154 -14.53 18.33 0.53
CA PHE A 154 -14.38 17.10 -0.23
C PHE A 154 -12.91 16.72 -0.38
N ALA A 155 -12.04 17.71 -0.62
CA ALA A 155 -10.60 17.48 -0.73
C ALA A 155 -10.03 16.91 0.57
N ILE A 156 -10.36 17.50 1.73
CA ILE A 156 -9.91 16.99 3.03
C ILE A 156 -10.36 15.55 3.24
N ALA A 157 -11.63 15.24 2.99
CA ALA A 157 -12.17 13.89 3.19
C ALA A 157 -11.49 12.86 2.27
N ALA A 158 -11.25 13.22 1.00
CA ALA A 158 -10.55 12.36 0.04
C ALA A 158 -9.10 12.10 0.47
N ILE A 159 -8.38 13.13 0.93
CA ILE A 159 -6.98 12.99 1.36
C ILE A 159 -6.88 12.09 2.60
N ILE A 160 -7.78 12.23 3.58
CA ILE A 160 -7.78 11.37 4.76
C ILE A 160 -8.02 9.90 4.34
N ALA A 161 -8.90 9.64 3.38
CA ALA A 161 -9.13 8.31 2.85
C ALA A 161 -7.90 7.76 2.09
N LEU A 162 -7.20 8.58 1.31
CA LEU A 162 -5.94 8.19 0.65
C LEU A 162 -4.83 7.86 1.65
N VAL A 163 -4.67 8.69 2.68
CA VAL A 163 -3.69 8.45 3.76
C VAL A 163 -4.00 7.13 4.46
N HIS A 164 -5.29 6.86 4.75
CA HIS A 164 -5.73 5.57 5.28
C HIS A 164 -5.25 4.40 4.40
N ASP A 165 -5.49 4.45 3.09
CA ASP A 165 -5.15 3.35 2.18
C ASP A 165 -3.65 3.07 2.15
N ILE A 166 -2.83 4.12 2.12
CA ILE A 166 -1.37 3.99 2.18
C ILE A 166 -0.93 3.38 3.50
N PHE A 167 -1.48 3.83 4.64
CA PHE A 167 -1.13 3.25 5.94
C PHE A 167 -1.52 1.78 6.06
N VAL A 168 -2.65 1.36 5.46
CA VAL A 168 -3.04 -0.05 5.41
C VAL A 168 -2.01 -0.86 4.62
N VAL A 169 -1.63 -0.43 3.41
CA VAL A 169 -0.65 -1.15 2.58
C VAL A 169 0.71 -1.21 3.25
N MET A 170 1.23 -0.06 3.70
CA MET A 170 2.52 0.02 4.39
C MET A 170 2.53 -0.78 5.70
N GLY A 171 1.41 -0.76 6.44
CA GLY A 171 1.25 -1.52 7.66
C GLY A 171 1.32 -3.03 7.43
N VAL A 172 0.63 -3.54 6.43
CA VAL A 172 0.69 -4.97 6.06
C VAL A 172 2.12 -5.35 5.65
N PHE A 173 2.79 -4.55 4.83
CA PHE A 173 4.17 -4.81 4.42
C PHE A 173 5.14 -4.80 5.61
N SER A 174 4.95 -3.90 6.57
CA SER A 174 5.75 -3.89 7.80
C SER A 174 5.49 -5.13 8.65
N ILE A 175 4.21 -5.47 8.94
CA ILE A 175 3.84 -6.60 9.80
C ILE A 175 4.42 -7.92 9.28
N PHE A 176 4.27 -8.18 7.98
CA PHE A 176 4.73 -9.42 7.36
C PHE A 176 6.18 -9.35 6.86
N ARG A 177 6.91 -8.27 7.16
CA ARG A 177 8.31 -8.07 6.75
C ARG A 177 8.52 -8.25 5.24
N LEU A 178 7.50 -7.89 4.44
CA LEU A 178 7.58 -7.97 2.98
C LEU A 178 8.57 -6.93 2.46
N GLU A 179 9.23 -7.27 1.36
CA GLU A 179 10.22 -6.38 0.75
C GLU A 179 9.56 -5.15 0.13
N ILE A 180 10.16 -3.99 0.42
CA ILE A 180 9.83 -2.70 -0.17
C ILE A 180 10.94 -2.33 -1.15
N ASP A 181 10.65 -2.39 -2.44
CA ASP A 181 11.53 -2.06 -3.55
C ASP A 181 10.95 -0.88 -4.37
N ALA A 182 11.60 -0.52 -5.48
CA ALA A 182 11.11 0.53 -6.36
C ALA A 182 9.74 0.20 -6.97
N THR A 183 9.42 -1.07 -7.18
CA THR A 183 8.12 -1.50 -7.71
C THR A 183 7.00 -1.28 -6.70
N PHE A 184 7.27 -1.41 -5.40
CA PHE A 184 6.33 -1.07 -4.34
C PHE A 184 5.95 0.42 -4.37
N VAL A 185 6.91 1.33 -4.63
CA VAL A 185 6.61 2.76 -4.77
C VAL A 185 5.70 3.00 -5.98
N ALA A 186 5.97 2.33 -7.09
CA ALA A 186 5.09 2.38 -8.27
C ALA A 186 3.68 1.86 -7.95
N ALA A 187 3.57 0.79 -7.15
CA ALA A 187 2.28 0.30 -6.66
C ALA A 187 1.57 1.35 -5.80
N LEU A 188 2.24 2.00 -4.85
CA LEU A 188 1.64 3.06 -4.03
C LEU A 188 1.10 4.21 -4.89
N LEU A 189 1.86 4.69 -5.87
CA LEU A 189 1.40 5.74 -6.79
C LEU A 189 0.17 5.30 -7.60
N THR A 190 0.13 4.05 -8.02
CA THR A 190 -1.00 3.45 -8.73
C THR A 190 -2.24 3.35 -7.84
N ILE A 191 -2.08 2.89 -6.59
CA ILE A 191 -3.15 2.78 -5.60
C ILE A 191 -3.77 4.16 -5.33
N VAL A 192 -2.92 5.17 -5.15
CA VAL A 192 -3.35 6.56 -4.92
C VAL A 192 -4.21 7.07 -6.08
N GLY A 193 -3.77 6.86 -7.34
CA GLY A 193 -4.54 7.25 -8.52
C GLY A 193 -5.85 6.50 -8.68
N TYR A 194 -5.87 5.22 -8.32
CA TYR A 194 -7.06 4.38 -8.39
C TYR A 194 -8.09 4.71 -7.30
N SER A 195 -7.65 4.80 -6.05
CA SER A 195 -8.52 5.09 -4.90
C SER A 195 -9.23 6.43 -5.05
N ILE A 196 -8.49 7.46 -5.50
CA ILE A 196 -9.09 8.79 -5.70
C ILE A 196 -10.17 8.78 -6.78
N ASN A 197 -10.02 7.96 -7.84
CA ASN A 197 -11.00 7.89 -8.91
C ASN A 197 -12.37 7.42 -8.42
N ASP A 198 -12.43 6.41 -7.57
CA ASP A 198 -13.70 5.93 -6.99
C ASP A 198 -14.32 6.97 -6.04
N THR A 199 -13.50 7.58 -5.19
CA THR A 199 -13.93 8.68 -4.30
C THR A 199 -14.53 9.85 -5.09
N ILE A 200 -13.92 10.24 -6.22
CA ILE A 200 -14.43 11.31 -7.11
C ILE A 200 -15.80 10.95 -7.65
N VAL A 201 -16.01 9.71 -8.08
CA VAL A 201 -17.32 9.26 -8.61
C VAL A 201 -18.43 9.39 -7.56
N ILE A 202 -18.14 8.98 -6.32
CA ILE A 202 -19.11 9.12 -5.22
C ILE A 202 -19.35 10.60 -4.91
N PHE A 203 -18.32 11.41 -4.86
CA PHE A 203 -18.43 12.84 -4.55
C PHE A 203 -19.13 13.63 -5.65
N ASP A 204 -18.93 13.32 -6.92
CA ASP A 204 -19.69 13.91 -8.01
C ASP A 204 -21.20 13.58 -7.87
N ARG A 205 -21.55 12.36 -7.49
CA ARG A 205 -22.95 11.98 -7.27
C ARG A 205 -23.54 12.69 -6.04
N ILE A 206 -22.78 12.84 -4.96
CA ILE A 206 -23.22 13.62 -3.79
C ILE A 206 -23.47 15.07 -4.22
N ARG A 207 -22.54 15.68 -4.96
CA ARG A 207 -22.67 17.07 -5.45
C ARG A 207 -23.85 17.25 -6.40
N GLU A 208 -24.12 16.27 -7.27
CA GLU A 208 -25.29 16.28 -8.15
C GLU A 208 -26.59 16.25 -7.32
N ASN A 209 -26.69 15.36 -6.35
CA ASN A 209 -27.85 15.24 -5.48
C ASN A 209 -28.02 16.46 -4.56
N LEU A 210 -26.94 17.14 -4.17
CA LEU A 210 -27.00 18.40 -3.40
C LEU A 210 -27.72 19.53 -4.15
N LYS A 211 -27.63 19.59 -5.48
CA LYS A 211 -28.35 20.60 -6.29
C LYS A 211 -29.86 20.46 -6.22
N SER A 212 -30.36 19.23 -5.99
CA SER A 212 -31.77 18.92 -5.85
C SER A 212 -32.20 18.67 -4.39
N HIS A 213 -31.31 19.00 -3.43
CA HIS A 213 -31.56 18.77 -2.01
C HIS A 213 -32.75 19.57 -1.49
N ARG A 214 -33.67 18.90 -0.84
CA ARG A 214 -34.80 19.52 -0.16
C ARG A 214 -34.46 19.83 1.28
N LYS A 215 -34.86 20.99 1.78
CA LYS A 215 -34.57 21.43 3.17
C LYS A 215 -35.06 20.45 4.25
N THR A 216 -36.00 19.56 3.89
CA THR A 216 -36.55 18.56 4.80
C THR A 216 -35.78 17.23 4.82
N GLU A 217 -34.83 17.02 3.90
CA GLU A 217 -34.02 15.80 3.82
C GLU A 217 -32.76 15.97 4.65
N LEU A 218 -32.40 14.95 5.45
CA LEU A 218 -31.11 14.96 6.18
C LEU A 218 -29.92 14.77 5.24
N PHE A 219 -28.81 15.43 5.51
CA PHE A 219 -27.57 15.22 4.74
C PHE A 219 -27.13 13.76 4.71
N SER A 220 -27.27 13.04 5.83
CA SER A 220 -26.98 11.61 5.93
C SER A 220 -27.76 10.78 4.92
N ASP A 221 -29.04 11.07 4.72
CA ASP A 221 -29.92 10.31 3.82
C ASP A 221 -29.54 10.59 2.35
N LEU A 222 -29.27 11.85 2.02
CA LEU A 222 -28.77 12.24 0.69
C LEU A 222 -27.47 11.51 0.35
N VAL A 223 -26.52 11.49 1.29
CA VAL A 223 -25.23 10.84 1.06
C VAL A 223 -25.37 9.33 0.97
N ASN A 224 -26.15 8.69 1.84
CA ASN A 224 -26.47 7.27 1.74
C ASN A 224 -27.08 6.93 0.37
N ARG A 225 -28.05 7.72 -0.11
CA ARG A 225 -28.65 7.56 -1.43
C ARG A 225 -27.60 7.67 -2.54
N SER A 226 -26.71 8.66 -2.46
CA SER A 226 -25.64 8.89 -3.44
C SER A 226 -24.67 7.72 -3.52
N ILE A 227 -24.22 7.19 -2.38
CA ILE A 227 -23.35 6.02 -2.31
C ILE A 227 -24.03 4.81 -2.97
N TRP A 228 -25.31 4.55 -2.65
CA TRP A 228 -26.02 3.43 -3.25
C TRP A 228 -26.28 3.57 -4.75
N GLN A 229 -26.36 4.79 -5.26
CA GLN A 229 -26.47 5.05 -6.71
C GLN A 229 -25.18 4.73 -7.47
N THR A 230 -24.02 4.85 -6.83
CA THR A 230 -22.69 4.56 -7.43
C THR A 230 -22.17 3.17 -7.08
N MET A 231 -22.78 2.49 -6.10
CA MET A 231 -22.28 1.23 -5.53
C MET A 231 -21.98 0.15 -6.59
N THR A 232 -22.90 -0.05 -7.54
CA THR A 232 -22.73 -1.06 -8.59
C THR A 232 -21.51 -0.76 -9.45
N ARG A 233 -21.27 0.51 -9.79
CA ARG A 233 -20.10 0.95 -10.55
C ARG A 233 -18.83 0.72 -9.74
N SER A 234 -18.77 1.15 -8.49
CA SER A 234 -17.62 0.96 -7.61
C SER A 234 -17.27 -0.52 -7.46
N ILE A 235 -18.25 -1.38 -7.22
CA ILE A 235 -17.99 -2.83 -7.10
C ILE A 235 -17.44 -3.41 -8.40
N TYR A 236 -18.03 -3.11 -9.55
CA TYR A 236 -17.59 -3.69 -10.82
C TYR A 236 -16.21 -3.19 -11.23
N THR A 237 -15.92 -1.89 -11.05
CA THR A 237 -14.58 -1.35 -11.34
C THR A 237 -13.50 -1.96 -10.45
N VAL A 238 -13.78 -2.15 -9.16
CA VAL A 238 -12.85 -2.80 -8.23
C VAL A 238 -12.65 -4.27 -8.59
N LEU A 239 -13.72 -5.03 -8.85
CA LEU A 239 -13.62 -6.44 -9.19
C LEU A 239 -12.77 -6.67 -10.46
N THR A 240 -12.90 -5.82 -11.48
CA THR A 240 -12.10 -5.96 -12.71
C THR A 240 -10.60 -5.83 -12.44
N VAL A 241 -10.18 -4.85 -11.64
CA VAL A 241 -8.76 -4.69 -11.32
C VAL A 241 -8.27 -5.73 -10.32
N LEU A 242 -9.12 -6.18 -9.38
CA LEU A 242 -8.77 -7.28 -8.47
C LEU A 242 -8.56 -8.59 -9.23
N PHE A 243 -9.36 -8.91 -10.24
CA PHE A 243 -9.15 -10.11 -11.08
C PHE A 243 -7.83 -10.02 -11.85
N ALA A 244 -7.53 -8.87 -12.45
CA ALA A 244 -6.27 -8.68 -13.18
C ALA A 244 -5.05 -8.76 -12.25
N THR A 245 -5.10 -8.12 -11.09
CA THR A 245 -4.00 -8.14 -10.11
C THR A 245 -3.87 -9.49 -9.40
N ALA A 246 -4.98 -10.20 -9.17
CA ALA A 246 -4.95 -11.57 -8.64
C ALA A 246 -4.32 -12.55 -9.65
N ALA A 247 -4.64 -12.42 -10.93
CA ALA A 247 -3.99 -13.19 -11.98
C ALA A 247 -2.48 -12.90 -12.04
N LEU A 248 -2.08 -11.63 -11.92
CA LEU A 248 -0.68 -11.24 -11.85
C LEU A 248 0.02 -11.81 -10.60
N TYR A 249 -0.65 -11.81 -9.45
CA TYR A 249 -0.12 -12.37 -8.21
C TYR A 249 0.10 -13.89 -8.30
N ILE A 250 -0.81 -14.61 -8.95
CA ILE A 250 -0.77 -16.08 -9.06
C ILE A 250 0.22 -16.53 -10.15
N PHE A 251 0.22 -15.85 -11.30
CA PHE A 251 0.93 -16.29 -12.51
C PHE A 251 2.13 -15.41 -12.89
N GLY A 252 2.31 -14.24 -12.28
CA GLY A 252 3.32 -13.27 -12.69
C GLY A 252 4.76 -13.57 -12.23
N GLY A 253 4.97 -14.62 -11.43
CA GLY A 253 6.28 -15.00 -10.91
C GLY A 253 6.73 -14.16 -9.68
N GLU A 254 7.87 -14.55 -9.11
CA GLU A 254 8.34 -13.99 -7.82
C GLU A 254 8.66 -12.48 -7.91
N THR A 255 9.18 -12.00 -9.04
CA THR A 255 9.56 -10.58 -9.22
C THR A 255 8.38 -9.62 -9.18
N THR A 256 7.17 -10.07 -9.55
CA THR A 256 5.95 -9.23 -9.55
C THR A 256 5.06 -9.46 -8.34
N LYS A 257 5.42 -10.40 -7.47
CA LYS A 257 4.58 -10.87 -6.38
C LYS A 257 4.30 -9.78 -5.34
N HIS A 258 5.33 -9.07 -4.85
CA HIS A 258 5.16 -7.99 -3.88
C HIS A 258 4.41 -6.80 -4.49
N PHE A 259 4.71 -6.45 -5.75
CA PHE A 259 4.00 -5.42 -6.49
C PHE A 259 2.50 -5.72 -6.60
N SER A 260 2.15 -6.91 -7.09
CA SER A 260 0.75 -7.31 -7.26
C SER A 260 0.01 -7.47 -5.92
N LEU A 261 0.70 -7.95 -4.87
CA LEU A 261 0.15 -8.02 -3.53
C LEU A 261 -0.16 -6.62 -2.96
N ALA A 262 0.76 -5.66 -3.14
CA ALA A 262 0.52 -4.26 -2.74
C ALA A 262 -0.72 -3.69 -3.44
N LEU A 263 -0.86 -3.92 -4.76
CA LEU A 263 -2.03 -3.50 -5.53
C LEU A 263 -3.32 -4.17 -5.05
N LEU A 264 -3.33 -5.48 -4.76
CA LEU A 264 -4.50 -6.20 -4.25
C LEU A 264 -4.99 -5.60 -2.92
N ILE A 265 -4.06 -5.39 -1.98
CA ILE A 265 -4.36 -4.77 -0.69
C ILE A 265 -4.85 -3.34 -0.88
N GLY A 266 -4.14 -2.55 -1.69
CA GLY A 266 -4.43 -1.15 -1.91
C GLY A 266 -5.75 -0.90 -2.63
N PHE A 267 -6.09 -1.67 -3.66
CA PHE A 267 -7.38 -1.53 -4.36
C PHE A 267 -8.55 -1.97 -3.48
N THR A 268 -8.37 -3.01 -2.68
CA THR A 268 -9.38 -3.44 -1.69
C THR A 268 -9.59 -2.36 -0.62
N SER A 269 -8.49 -1.80 -0.08
CA SER A 269 -8.54 -0.70 0.89
C SER A 269 -9.19 0.55 0.28
N GLY A 270 -8.82 0.93 -0.97
CA GLY A 270 -9.36 2.09 -1.66
C GLY A 270 -10.87 1.99 -1.92
N ALA A 271 -11.34 0.81 -2.30
CA ALA A 271 -12.78 0.56 -2.44
C ALA A 271 -13.52 0.72 -1.11
N TYR A 272 -12.94 0.19 -0.04
CA TYR A 272 -13.48 0.34 1.30
C TYR A 272 -13.47 1.81 1.73
N SER A 273 -12.35 2.49 1.62
CA SER A 273 -12.17 3.85 2.13
C SER A 273 -13.02 4.88 1.39
N SER A 274 -13.21 4.74 0.08
CA SER A 274 -14.06 5.62 -0.74
C SER A 274 -15.52 5.59 -0.27
N ILE A 275 -16.03 4.39 0.05
CA ILE A 275 -17.43 4.19 0.46
C ILE A 275 -17.59 4.48 1.96
N PHE A 276 -16.73 3.90 2.82
CA PHE A 276 -16.94 3.83 4.25
C PHE A 276 -16.15 4.84 5.08
N ASN A 277 -15.18 5.55 4.47
CA ASN A 277 -14.40 6.59 5.15
C ASN A 277 -14.62 7.97 4.52
N ALA A 278 -14.34 8.16 3.24
CA ALA A 278 -14.37 9.47 2.59
C ALA A 278 -15.74 10.15 2.71
N SER A 279 -16.82 9.45 2.37
CA SER A 279 -18.17 9.99 2.43
C SER A 279 -18.64 10.29 3.87
N PRO A 280 -18.47 9.40 4.87
CA PRO A 280 -18.75 9.71 6.26
C PRO A 280 -17.93 10.85 6.84
N ILE A 281 -16.63 10.96 6.49
CA ILE A 281 -15.77 12.06 6.93
C ILE A 281 -16.30 13.39 6.37
N TRP A 282 -16.68 13.42 5.09
CA TRP A 282 -17.26 14.62 4.50
C TRP A 282 -18.53 15.04 5.23
N VAL A 283 -19.43 14.10 5.56
CA VAL A 283 -20.65 14.40 6.35
C VAL A 283 -20.29 15.02 7.70
N LEU A 284 -19.33 14.47 8.43
CA LEU A 284 -18.86 15.03 9.70
C LEU A 284 -18.34 16.48 9.55
N LEU A 285 -17.58 16.75 8.49
CA LEU A 285 -17.06 18.09 8.19
C LEU A 285 -18.19 19.09 7.88
N MET A 286 -19.26 18.62 7.24
CA MET A 286 -20.44 19.45 6.94
C MET A 286 -21.27 19.71 8.21
N GLU A 287 -21.59 18.68 8.99
CA GLU A 287 -22.34 18.78 10.25
C GLU A 287 -21.63 19.73 11.25
N ASN A 288 -20.32 19.61 11.39
CA ASN A 288 -19.53 20.48 12.28
C ASN A 288 -19.49 21.94 11.82
N ALA A 289 -19.46 22.18 10.51
CA ALA A 289 -19.50 23.54 9.98
C ALA A 289 -20.86 24.20 10.19
N GLU A 290 -21.94 23.43 10.05
CA GLU A 290 -23.30 23.92 10.27
C GLU A 290 -23.54 24.26 11.75
N LYS A 291 -23.11 23.40 12.67
CA LYS A 291 -23.15 23.67 14.12
C LYS A 291 -22.44 24.96 14.47
N LYS A 292 -21.20 25.16 14.00
CA LYS A 292 -20.42 26.38 14.22
C LYS A 292 -21.15 27.62 13.68
N ARG A 293 -21.80 27.51 12.50
CA ARG A 293 -22.55 28.62 11.90
C ARG A 293 -23.76 29.03 12.75
N ILE A 294 -24.47 28.05 13.33
CA ILE A 294 -25.62 28.28 14.22
C ILE A 294 -25.14 28.94 15.51
N GLU A 295 -24.04 28.45 16.12
CA GLU A 295 -23.48 29.03 17.35
C GLU A 295 -23.02 30.47 17.16
N VAL A 296 -22.37 30.78 16.03
CA VAL A 296 -21.95 32.17 15.72
C VAL A 296 -23.15 33.10 15.55
N LYS A 297 -24.22 32.63 14.86
CA LYS A 297 -25.44 33.42 14.72
C LYS A 297 -26.13 33.66 16.07
N ALA A 298 -26.17 32.65 16.95
CA ALA A 298 -26.75 32.80 18.29
C ALA A 298 -25.98 33.78 19.20
N LYS A 299 -24.65 33.85 19.05
CA LYS A 299 -23.80 34.81 19.79
C LYS A 299 -23.85 36.23 19.23
N GLY A 300 -24.11 36.42 17.94
CA GLY A 300 -24.20 37.74 17.31
C GLY A 300 -25.56 38.40 17.45
N THR A 301 -26.55 37.72 18.06
CA THR A 301 -27.89 38.23 18.32
C THR A 301 -28.07 38.71 19.78
N LYS A 302 -27.00 38.69 20.59
CA LYS A 302 -26.91 39.25 21.92
C LYS A 302 -26.08 40.53 21.88
#